data_ee9d373030e4804e0664fa88b41cd673
#
_entry.id   ee9d373030e4804e0664fa88b41cd673
#
_cell.length_a   1.000
_cell.length_b   1.000
_cell.length_c   1.000
_cell.angle_alpha   90.00
_cell.angle_beta   90.00
_cell.angle_gamma   90.00
#
_symmetry.space_group_name_H-M   'P 1'
#
loop_
_entity.id
_entity.type
_entity.pdbx_description
1 polymer ?
#
loop_
_entity_poly.entity_id
_entity_poly.type
_entity_poly.pdbx_seq_one_letter_code
_entity_poly.pdbx_strand_id
1 'polypeptide(L)'
;YDEMETNTPQKKEQQIEKKSSSKYINYETVDKDSPKINIYNHKTGKTQQMDIEEYLYGVLSGEMPSDFNIEALKAQAVAARTYTIHKQENETSKHKGSAVCTDYTHCQEYKSYEELKESKGEEWIKSSYPKIKQAVNDTKGQIITYNGEPIVPLYFSTSSGKTENSEEVFSTEYPYLRSVDSPYDKYAPKYASTLKISNKDLESKLKSTYSDINITQNNLSSQIKILNRSDGGSV
;
A
#
# COMPACT_ATOMS: atom_id res chain seq x y z
N TYR A 1 -43.11 -27.07 -4.25
CA TYR A 1 -42.43 -25.99 -3.54
C TYR A 1 -41.43 -26.64 -2.60
N ASP A 2 -40.18 -26.81 -3.04
CA ASP A 2 -39.07 -27.32 -2.24
C ASP A 2 -38.33 -26.14 -1.61
N GLU A 3 -38.22 -26.18 -0.29
CA GLU A 3 -37.46 -25.20 0.51
C GLU A 3 -35.96 -25.40 0.27
N MET A 4 -35.29 -24.42 -0.35
CA MET A 4 -33.84 -24.35 -0.41
C MET A 4 -33.30 -23.87 0.97
N GLU A 5 -32.67 -24.77 1.71
CA GLU A 5 -31.88 -24.42 2.87
C GLU A 5 -30.66 -23.60 2.46
N THR A 6 -30.61 -22.35 2.92
CA THR A 6 -29.44 -21.48 2.77
C THR A 6 -28.36 -21.88 3.80
N ASN A 7 -27.34 -22.58 3.35
CA ASN A 7 -26.15 -22.86 4.15
C ASN A 7 -25.32 -21.59 4.30
N THR A 8 -25.39 -20.97 5.46
CA THR A 8 -24.57 -19.81 5.84
C THR A 8 -23.18 -20.27 6.30
N PRO A 9 -22.07 -19.57 5.92
CA PRO A 9 -20.69 -20.02 6.20
C PRO A 9 -20.17 -19.72 7.62
N GLN A 10 -21.02 -19.79 8.64
CA GLN A 10 -20.60 -19.45 10.02
C GLN A 10 -19.78 -20.54 10.75
N LYS A 11 -19.62 -21.73 10.18
CA LYS A 11 -18.86 -22.83 10.84
C LYS A 11 -17.36 -22.85 10.56
N LYS A 12 -16.84 -22.04 9.64
CA LYS A 12 -15.39 -22.01 9.35
C LYS A 12 -14.58 -20.99 10.17
N GLU A 13 -15.21 -19.94 10.68
CA GLU A 13 -14.51 -18.95 11.51
C GLU A 13 -14.11 -19.46 12.89
N GLN A 14 -14.89 -20.35 13.49
CA GLN A 14 -14.60 -20.85 14.85
C GLN A 14 -13.47 -21.88 14.96
N GLN A 15 -12.94 -22.39 13.85
CA GLN A 15 -11.80 -23.34 13.87
C GLN A 15 -10.42 -22.68 13.68
N ILE A 16 -10.37 -21.41 13.29
CA ILE A 16 -9.12 -20.65 13.10
C ILE A 16 -8.63 -20.06 14.43
N GLU A 17 -9.51 -19.81 15.39
CA GLU A 17 -9.14 -19.20 16.68
C GLU A 17 -8.32 -20.10 17.65
N LYS A 18 -8.10 -21.37 17.36
CA LYS A 18 -7.47 -22.31 18.32
C LYS A 18 -6.01 -22.68 18.06
N LYS A 19 -5.28 -22.02 17.13
CA LYS A 19 -3.86 -22.35 16.88
C LYS A 19 -2.97 -21.17 16.51
N SER A 20 -3.03 -20.08 17.23
CA SER A 20 -2.00 -19.06 17.11
C SER A 20 -1.78 -18.44 18.48
N SER A 21 -0.76 -18.91 19.18
CA SER A 21 -0.07 -18.05 20.13
C SER A 21 0.70 -17.04 19.29
N SER A 22 -0.02 -16.12 18.65
CA SER A 22 0.58 -15.02 17.92
C SER A 22 1.50 -14.26 18.88
N LYS A 23 2.77 -14.08 18.52
CA LYS A 23 3.69 -13.19 19.26
C LYS A 23 3.23 -11.73 19.20
N TYR A 24 2.23 -11.44 18.36
CA TYR A 24 1.66 -10.12 18.17
C TYR A 24 0.54 -9.86 19.14
N ILE A 25 0.60 -8.72 19.78
CA ILE A 25 -0.38 -8.26 20.75
C ILE A 25 -1.59 -7.74 20.01
N ASN A 26 -2.78 -8.28 20.31
CA ASN A 26 -4.02 -7.64 19.91
C ASN A 26 -4.27 -6.47 20.88
N TYR A 27 -4.04 -5.26 20.41
CA TYR A 27 -4.13 -4.03 21.20
C TYR A 27 -5.57 -3.69 21.63
N GLU A 28 -6.59 -4.25 21.00
CA GLU A 28 -7.99 -4.10 21.42
C GLU A 28 -8.28 -4.80 22.75
N THR A 29 -7.57 -5.90 23.03
CA THR A 29 -7.83 -6.73 24.24
C THR A 29 -6.88 -6.42 25.39
N VAL A 30 -5.90 -5.55 25.20
CA VAL A 30 -4.91 -5.19 26.22
C VAL A 30 -5.05 -3.70 26.53
N ASP A 31 -5.39 -3.41 27.78
CA ASP A 31 -5.41 -2.03 28.32
C ASP A 31 -3.96 -1.50 28.47
N LYS A 32 -3.27 -1.37 27.33
CA LYS A 32 -1.90 -0.88 27.22
C LYS A 32 -1.84 0.23 26.20
N ASP A 33 -0.95 1.17 26.43
CA ASP A 33 -0.59 2.18 25.43
C ASP A 33 -0.15 1.51 24.13
N SER A 34 -0.46 2.14 23.01
CA SER A 34 -0.01 1.68 21.69
C SER A 34 1.52 1.66 21.65
N PRO A 35 2.15 0.75 20.89
CA PRO A 35 3.59 0.67 20.81
C PRO A 35 4.18 1.95 20.24
N LYS A 36 5.33 2.34 20.78
CA LYS A 36 6.11 3.45 20.23
C LYS A 36 7.07 2.94 19.16
N ILE A 37 7.18 3.68 18.08
CA ILE A 37 8.06 3.41 16.97
C ILE A 37 9.04 4.55 16.77
N ASN A 38 10.23 4.23 16.28
CA ASN A 38 11.21 5.21 15.84
C ASN A 38 11.01 5.49 14.35
N ILE A 39 10.90 6.75 13.98
CA ILE A 39 10.69 7.22 12.62
C ILE A 39 11.84 8.11 12.22
N TYR A 40 12.49 7.79 11.12
CA TYR A 40 13.53 8.63 10.53
C TYR A 40 12.91 9.67 9.58
N ASN A 41 13.04 10.94 9.93
CA ASN A 41 12.62 12.03 9.07
C ASN A 41 13.72 12.31 8.03
N HIS A 42 13.46 11.94 6.77
CA HIS A 42 14.43 12.07 5.68
C HIS A 42 14.78 13.53 5.34
N LYS A 43 13.85 14.47 5.57
CA LYS A 43 14.07 15.91 5.30
C LYS A 43 15.01 16.56 6.32
N THR A 44 14.87 16.18 7.59
CA THR A 44 15.63 16.77 8.70
C THR A 44 16.83 15.94 9.11
N GLY A 45 16.90 14.67 8.70
CA GLY A 45 17.93 13.73 9.13
C GLY A 45 17.82 13.29 10.59
N LYS A 46 16.70 13.59 11.26
CA LYS A 46 16.47 13.27 12.68
C LYS A 46 15.55 12.07 12.84
N THR A 47 15.81 11.29 13.87
CA THR A 47 14.88 10.24 14.34
C THR A 47 14.03 10.80 15.47
N GLN A 48 12.74 10.48 15.43
CA GLN A 48 11.80 10.77 16.52
C GLN A 48 11.05 9.50 16.91
N GLN A 49 10.67 9.41 18.18
CA GLN A 49 9.81 8.35 18.68
C GLN A 49 8.39 8.88 18.80
N MET A 50 7.42 8.11 18.31
CA MET A 50 6.01 8.43 18.50
C MET A 50 5.16 7.16 18.63
N ASP A 51 3.94 7.33 19.09
CA ASP A 51 2.92 6.29 19.11
C ASP A 51 2.60 5.84 17.69
N ILE A 52 2.42 4.52 17.48
CA ILE A 52 2.15 3.99 16.12
C ILE A 52 0.82 4.52 15.57
N GLU A 53 -0.21 4.65 16.40
CA GLU A 53 -1.51 5.14 15.95
C GLU A 53 -1.44 6.63 15.58
N GLU A 54 -0.67 7.42 16.35
CA GLU A 54 -0.40 8.82 16.02
C GLU A 54 0.38 8.96 14.71
N TYR A 55 1.38 8.11 14.47
CA TYR A 55 2.08 8.03 13.20
C TYR A 55 1.12 7.74 12.04
N LEU A 56 0.19 6.80 12.24
CA LEU A 56 -0.77 6.41 11.21
C LEU A 56 -1.76 7.52 10.81
N TYR A 57 -2.06 8.49 11.69
CA TYR A 57 -2.84 9.66 11.26
C TYR A 57 -2.14 10.42 10.14
N GLY A 58 -0.82 10.58 10.25
CA GLY A 58 -0.01 11.24 9.23
C GLY A 58 0.16 10.40 7.97
N VAL A 59 0.34 9.09 8.10
CA VAL A 59 0.44 8.17 6.96
C VAL A 59 -0.87 8.14 6.18
N LEU A 60 -1.99 7.90 6.84
CA LEU A 60 -3.28 7.81 6.18
C LEU A 60 -3.67 9.13 5.48
N SER A 61 -3.28 10.27 6.07
CA SER A 61 -3.49 11.60 5.46
C SER A 61 -2.59 11.85 4.23
N GLY A 62 -1.43 11.21 4.15
CA GLY A 62 -0.54 11.26 3.00
C GLY A 62 -0.98 10.33 1.88
N GLU A 63 -1.32 9.10 2.21
CA GLU A 63 -1.57 8.01 1.27
C GLU A 63 -2.97 8.04 0.63
N MET A 64 -4.00 8.52 1.35
CA MET A 64 -5.37 8.49 0.85
C MET A 64 -6.11 9.82 0.94
N PRO A 65 -6.90 10.19 -0.09
CA PRO A 65 -7.86 11.27 0.02
C PRO A 65 -8.90 11.02 1.13
N SER A 66 -9.19 12.04 1.94
CA SER A 66 -10.10 11.93 3.09
C SER A 66 -11.57 11.75 2.72
N ASP A 67 -11.93 11.98 1.46
CA ASP A 67 -13.30 11.79 0.92
C ASP A 67 -13.62 10.34 0.59
N PHE A 68 -12.63 9.43 0.58
CA PHE A 68 -12.89 8.01 0.45
C PHE A 68 -13.84 7.50 1.54
N ASN A 69 -14.53 6.38 1.24
CA ASN A 69 -15.42 5.75 2.24
C ASN A 69 -14.61 5.39 3.50
N ILE A 70 -15.26 5.50 4.66
CA ILE A 70 -14.61 5.21 5.95
C ILE A 70 -14.04 3.80 6.02
N GLU A 71 -14.71 2.81 5.42
CA GLU A 71 -14.22 1.42 5.41
C GLU A 71 -12.96 1.25 4.53
N ALA A 72 -12.83 2.02 3.45
CA ALA A 72 -11.59 2.06 2.66
C ALA A 72 -10.44 2.70 3.45
N LEU A 73 -10.71 3.77 4.19
CA LEU A 73 -9.73 4.40 5.08
C LEU A 73 -9.32 3.45 6.21
N LYS A 74 -10.25 2.67 6.78
CA LYS A 74 -9.96 1.63 7.78
C LYS A 74 -9.08 0.53 7.20
N ALA A 75 -9.38 0.04 6.01
CA ALA A 75 -8.55 -0.97 5.34
C ALA A 75 -7.11 -0.48 5.11
N GLN A 76 -6.94 0.77 4.67
CA GLN A 76 -5.62 1.39 4.52
C GLN A 76 -4.91 1.54 5.87
N ALA A 77 -5.60 1.93 6.93
CA ALA A 77 -5.01 2.04 8.26
C ALA A 77 -4.47 0.69 8.75
N VAL A 78 -5.20 -0.41 8.53
CA VAL A 78 -4.75 -1.78 8.86
C VAL A 78 -3.54 -2.18 8.02
N ALA A 79 -3.55 -1.90 6.71
CA ALA A 79 -2.42 -2.18 5.84
C ALA A 79 -1.17 -1.38 6.26
N ALA A 80 -1.30 -0.08 6.50
CA ALA A 80 -0.20 0.79 6.91
C ALA A 80 0.38 0.42 8.28
N ARG A 81 -0.46 0.01 9.22
CA ARG A 81 -0.02 -0.49 10.54
C ARG A 81 0.76 -1.78 10.38
N THR A 82 0.25 -2.71 9.58
CA THR A 82 0.94 -3.98 9.29
C THR A 82 2.30 -3.75 8.66
N TYR A 83 2.39 -2.83 7.69
CA TYR A 83 3.66 -2.43 7.07
C TYR A 83 4.67 -1.93 8.12
N THR A 84 4.23 -1.04 9.00
CA THR A 84 5.09 -0.44 10.03
C THR A 84 5.60 -1.50 11.01
N ILE A 85 4.74 -2.41 11.48
CA ILE A 85 5.10 -3.51 12.37
C ILE A 85 6.06 -4.47 11.67
N HIS A 86 5.74 -4.88 10.42
CA HIS A 86 6.61 -5.74 9.63
C HIS A 86 8.03 -5.15 9.47
N LYS A 87 8.12 -3.85 9.15
CA LYS A 87 9.40 -3.14 9.02
C LYS A 87 10.16 -3.07 10.34
N GLN A 88 9.48 -2.80 11.44
CA GLN A 88 10.11 -2.75 12.77
C GLN A 88 10.75 -4.08 13.16
N GLU A 89 10.15 -5.19 12.77
CA GLU A 89 10.66 -6.53 13.10
C GLU A 89 11.78 -7.02 12.18
N ASN A 90 11.79 -6.57 10.93
CA ASN A 90 12.64 -7.15 9.90
C ASN A 90 13.73 -6.21 9.33
N GLU A 91 13.60 -4.89 9.44
CA GLU A 91 14.45 -3.95 8.68
C GLU A 91 14.99 -2.74 9.46
N THR A 92 15.20 -2.85 10.76
CA THR A 92 15.63 -1.73 11.63
C THR A 92 16.96 -1.05 11.24
N SER A 93 17.82 -1.70 10.45
CA SER A 93 19.13 -1.16 10.09
C SER A 93 19.11 -0.11 8.96
N LYS A 94 18.08 -0.11 8.10
CA LYS A 94 18.05 0.75 6.90
C LYS A 94 17.84 2.24 7.16
N HIS A 95 17.33 2.62 8.34
CA HIS A 95 16.99 4.01 8.68
C HIS A 95 17.64 4.44 9.99
N LYS A 96 18.95 4.24 10.16
CA LYS A 96 19.68 4.66 11.36
C LYS A 96 19.02 4.15 12.66
N GLY A 97 18.57 2.90 12.67
CA GLY A 97 17.89 2.28 13.81
C GLY A 97 16.40 2.59 13.96
N SER A 98 15.80 3.24 12.95
CA SER A 98 14.36 3.47 12.89
C SER A 98 13.66 2.37 12.07
N ALA A 99 12.42 2.07 12.42
CA ALA A 99 11.61 1.08 11.68
C ALA A 99 11.26 1.55 10.27
N VAL A 100 10.86 2.80 10.15
CA VAL A 100 10.38 3.45 8.92
C VAL A 100 10.99 4.85 8.75
N CYS A 101 10.90 5.38 7.53
CA CYS A 101 11.18 6.79 7.26
C CYS A 101 9.96 7.50 6.67
N THR A 102 10.07 8.82 6.54
CA THR A 102 9.01 9.67 5.98
C THR A 102 9.10 9.87 4.46
N ASP A 103 9.97 9.11 3.77
CA ASP A 103 10.14 9.18 2.33
C ASP A 103 9.20 8.18 1.64
N TYR A 104 8.24 8.68 0.87
CA TYR A 104 7.27 7.87 0.13
C TYR A 104 7.91 6.98 -0.95
N THR A 105 9.10 7.32 -1.43
CA THR A 105 9.82 6.50 -2.41
C THR A 105 10.49 5.28 -1.80
N HIS A 106 10.55 5.23 -0.47
CA HIS A 106 11.24 4.16 0.26
C HIS A 106 10.33 3.45 1.28
N CYS A 107 9.47 4.19 1.99
CA CYS A 107 8.50 3.66 2.95
C CYS A 107 7.07 4.09 2.59
N GLN A 108 6.37 4.74 3.52
CA GLN A 108 5.03 5.27 3.35
C GLN A 108 5.07 6.80 3.35
N GLU A 109 4.19 7.46 2.61
CA GLU A 109 4.07 8.91 2.73
C GLU A 109 3.58 9.26 4.14
N TYR A 110 4.29 10.18 4.77
CA TYR A 110 3.93 10.71 6.08
C TYR A 110 3.85 12.23 6.02
N LYS A 111 2.77 12.77 6.56
CA LYS A 111 2.58 14.22 6.75
C LYS A 111 2.36 14.50 8.23
N SER A 112 3.16 15.38 8.81
CA SER A 112 2.90 15.85 10.17
C SER A 112 1.62 16.69 10.22
N TYR A 113 1.09 16.89 11.43
CA TYR A 113 -0.08 17.76 11.62
C TYR A 113 0.16 19.18 11.10
N GLU A 114 1.36 19.72 11.33
CA GLU A 114 1.79 21.03 10.87
C GLU A 114 1.84 21.10 9.33
N GLU A 115 2.45 20.09 8.68
CA GLU A 115 2.47 19.99 7.21
C GLU A 115 1.07 19.86 6.61
N LEU A 116 0.16 19.13 7.27
CA LEU A 116 -1.24 19.02 6.84
C LEU A 116 -1.96 20.36 6.99
N LYS A 117 -1.79 21.04 8.10
CA LYS A 117 -2.37 22.36 8.36
C LYS A 117 -1.88 23.40 7.36
N GLU A 118 -0.58 23.41 7.07
CA GLU A 118 0.03 24.32 6.10
C GLU A 118 -0.45 24.04 4.66
N SER A 119 -0.48 22.77 4.26
CA SER A 119 -0.76 22.38 2.88
C SER A 119 -2.26 22.25 2.55
N LYS A 120 -3.08 21.84 3.51
CA LYS A 120 -4.53 21.61 3.34
C LYS A 120 -5.40 22.71 3.96
N GLY A 121 -4.86 23.47 4.92
CA GLY A 121 -5.56 24.56 5.61
C GLY A 121 -6.37 24.13 6.81
N GLU A 122 -6.75 25.11 7.62
CA GLU A 122 -7.54 24.96 8.86
C GLU A 122 -8.90 24.28 8.63
N GLU A 123 -9.55 24.57 7.52
CA GLU A 123 -10.86 24.00 7.19
C GLU A 123 -10.77 22.48 6.99
N TRP A 124 -9.74 22.02 6.30
CA TRP A 124 -9.51 20.59 6.12
C TRP A 124 -9.20 19.91 7.46
N ILE A 125 -8.41 20.54 8.31
CA ILE A 125 -8.12 20.03 9.65
C ILE A 125 -9.40 19.86 10.48
N LYS A 126 -10.34 20.79 10.37
CA LYS A 126 -11.61 20.72 11.11
C LYS A 126 -12.61 19.71 10.55
N SER A 127 -12.69 19.60 9.22
CA SER A 127 -13.71 18.81 8.52
C SER A 127 -13.26 17.38 8.19
N SER A 128 -12.02 17.18 7.76
CA SER A 128 -11.53 15.93 7.17
C SER A 128 -10.62 15.11 8.10
N TYR A 129 -9.76 15.78 8.83
CA TYR A 129 -8.82 15.10 9.73
C TYR A 129 -9.50 14.26 10.84
N PRO A 130 -10.65 14.64 11.43
CA PRO A 130 -11.38 13.78 12.36
C PRO A 130 -11.77 12.42 11.78
N LYS A 131 -12.16 12.36 10.49
CA LYS A 131 -12.50 11.11 9.80
C LYS A 131 -11.28 10.20 9.63
N ILE A 132 -10.11 10.78 9.32
CA ILE A 132 -8.85 10.05 9.26
C ILE A 132 -8.53 9.43 10.62
N LYS A 133 -8.61 10.23 11.70
CA LYS A 133 -8.40 9.75 13.07
C LYS A 133 -9.39 8.65 13.45
N GLN A 134 -10.67 8.80 13.08
CA GLN A 134 -11.68 7.78 13.32
C GLN A 134 -11.30 6.46 12.65
N ALA A 135 -10.89 6.46 11.37
CA ALA A 135 -10.52 5.23 10.66
C ALA A 135 -9.37 4.49 11.35
N VAL A 136 -8.35 5.21 11.81
CA VAL A 136 -7.23 4.63 12.54
C VAL A 136 -7.67 4.09 13.89
N ASN A 137 -8.44 4.87 14.66
CA ASN A 137 -8.90 4.50 16.00
C ASN A 137 -9.86 3.30 15.98
N ASP A 138 -10.79 3.24 15.00
CA ASP A 138 -11.73 2.13 14.85
C ASP A 138 -11.02 0.81 14.50
N THR A 139 -9.79 0.87 14.01
CA THR A 139 -8.96 -0.29 13.67
C THR A 139 -7.72 -0.42 14.55
N LYS A 140 -7.71 0.25 15.71
CA LYS A 140 -6.55 0.26 16.61
C LYS A 140 -6.06 -1.14 16.90
N GLY A 141 -4.75 -1.38 16.74
CA GLY A 141 -4.10 -2.65 16.99
C GLY A 141 -4.32 -3.75 15.96
N GLN A 142 -5.22 -3.56 14.97
CA GLN A 142 -5.48 -4.58 13.95
C GLN A 142 -4.35 -4.62 12.92
N ILE A 143 -3.85 -5.83 12.64
CA ILE A 143 -2.84 -6.10 11.61
C ILE A 143 -3.22 -7.32 10.77
N ILE A 144 -2.67 -7.42 9.57
CA ILE A 144 -2.86 -8.56 8.68
C ILE A 144 -1.73 -9.54 8.89
N THR A 145 -2.07 -10.81 9.15
CA THR A 145 -1.08 -11.87 9.35
C THR A 145 -1.29 -13.03 8.36
N TYR A 146 -0.19 -13.71 8.03
CA TYR A 146 -0.19 -14.99 7.34
C TYR A 146 0.65 -15.98 8.14
N ASN A 147 0.06 -17.12 8.50
CA ASN A 147 0.69 -18.11 9.38
C ASN A 147 1.17 -17.54 10.74
N GLY A 148 0.48 -16.51 11.25
CA GLY A 148 0.82 -15.87 12.53
C GLY A 148 1.87 -14.76 12.46
N GLU A 149 2.45 -14.48 11.29
CA GLU A 149 3.43 -13.42 11.07
C GLU A 149 2.82 -12.24 10.29
N PRO A 150 3.19 -10.97 10.57
CA PRO A 150 2.74 -9.84 9.77
C PRO A 150 3.15 -10.00 8.31
N ILE A 151 2.21 -9.80 7.40
CA ILE A 151 2.51 -9.86 5.98
C ILE A 151 3.34 -8.64 5.52
N VAL A 152 3.87 -8.71 4.29
CA VAL A 152 4.32 -7.54 3.52
C VAL A 152 3.11 -6.94 2.82
N PRO A 153 2.44 -5.93 3.39
CA PRO A 153 1.17 -5.40 2.87
C PRO A 153 1.44 -4.34 1.82
N LEU A 154 1.78 -4.77 0.62
CA LEU A 154 2.00 -3.85 -0.50
C LEU A 154 0.65 -3.30 -0.98
N TYR A 155 0.59 -2.01 -1.24
CA TYR A 155 -0.58 -1.31 -1.76
C TYR A 155 -0.20 -0.24 -2.79
N PHE A 156 -1.14 0.11 -3.65
CA PHE A 156 -0.97 1.10 -4.70
C PHE A 156 -2.33 1.67 -5.11
N SER A 157 -2.34 2.75 -5.87
CA SER A 157 -3.59 3.50 -6.11
C SER A 157 -4.53 2.84 -7.12
N THR A 158 -4.01 2.22 -8.20
CA THR A 158 -4.87 1.77 -9.31
C THR A 158 -4.18 0.68 -10.11
N SER A 159 -4.85 -0.46 -10.32
CA SER A 159 -4.42 -1.51 -11.23
C SER A 159 -4.99 -1.30 -12.65
N SER A 160 -4.63 -2.17 -13.57
CA SER A 160 -5.21 -2.24 -14.91
C SER A 160 -6.59 -2.94 -14.97
N GLY A 161 -7.22 -3.16 -13.81
CA GLY A 161 -8.46 -3.95 -13.64
C GLY A 161 -8.20 -5.33 -13.05
N LYS A 162 -6.92 -5.69 -12.89
CA LYS A 162 -6.44 -6.91 -12.26
C LYS A 162 -5.09 -6.63 -11.61
N THR A 163 -4.83 -7.15 -10.42
CA THR A 163 -3.54 -6.98 -9.74
C THR A 163 -2.49 -7.93 -10.29
N GLU A 164 -1.22 -7.69 -10.01
CA GLU A 164 -0.11 -8.56 -10.40
C GLU A 164 0.22 -9.57 -9.30
N ASN A 165 0.80 -10.70 -9.67
CA ASN A 165 1.50 -11.56 -8.72
C ASN A 165 2.77 -10.83 -8.23
N SER A 166 3.15 -11.03 -6.97
CA SER A 166 4.27 -10.30 -6.38
C SER A 166 5.60 -10.53 -7.09
N GLU A 167 5.86 -11.74 -7.58
CA GLU A 167 7.09 -12.09 -8.31
C GLU A 167 7.20 -11.43 -9.69
N GLU A 168 6.07 -11.04 -10.30
CA GLU A 168 6.06 -10.29 -11.56
C GLU A 168 6.55 -8.85 -11.40
N VAL A 169 6.51 -8.33 -10.16
CA VAL A 169 6.90 -6.94 -9.86
C VAL A 169 8.16 -6.88 -8.99
N PHE A 170 8.29 -7.75 -7.98
CA PHE A 170 9.33 -7.66 -6.94
C PHE A 170 10.31 -8.83 -6.92
N SER A 171 10.24 -9.74 -7.86
CA SER A 171 11.06 -10.96 -7.96
C SER A 171 10.94 -11.93 -6.77
N THR A 172 10.02 -11.68 -5.84
CA THR A 172 9.75 -12.52 -4.67
C THR A 172 8.31 -12.98 -4.68
N GLU A 173 8.11 -14.29 -4.66
CA GLU A 173 6.80 -14.88 -4.55
C GLU A 173 6.29 -14.84 -3.11
N TYR A 174 5.21 -14.08 -2.88
CA TYR A 174 4.47 -14.09 -1.62
C TYR A 174 3.16 -14.85 -1.82
N PRO A 175 2.87 -15.90 -1.02
CA PRO A 175 1.67 -16.74 -1.22
C PRO A 175 0.35 -16.00 -1.00
N TYR A 176 0.38 -14.84 -0.34
CA TYR A 176 -0.76 -13.99 -0.05
C TYR A 176 -0.86 -12.74 -0.98
N LEU A 177 0.11 -12.51 -1.87
CA LEU A 177 0.08 -11.43 -2.86
C LEU A 177 -0.05 -12.02 -4.26
N ARG A 178 -1.27 -12.45 -4.57
CA ARG A 178 -1.64 -13.07 -5.84
C ARG A 178 -2.50 -12.16 -6.68
N SER A 179 -2.44 -12.35 -7.99
CA SER A 179 -3.26 -11.63 -8.95
C SER A 179 -4.75 -11.87 -8.69
N VAL A 180 -5.51 -10.80 -8.51
CA VAL A 180 -6.96 -10.80 -8.32
C VAL A 180 -7.63 -9.72 -9.17
N ASP A 181 -8.89 -9.95 -9.52
CA ASP A 181 -9.68 -8.97 -10.26
C ASP A 181 -9.95 -7.72 -9.39
N SER A 182 -9.74 -6.54 -9.99
CA SER A 182 -10.02 -5.23 -9.40
C SER A 182 -10.90 -4.39 -10.36
N PRO A 183 -12.16 -4.80 -10.58
CA PRO A 183 -13.00 -4.26 -11.67
C PRO A 183 -13.41 -2.80 -11.46
N TYR A 184 -13.30 -2.28 -10.23
CA TYR A 184 -13.65 -0.89 -9.90
C TYR A 184 -12.55 0.12 -10.21
N ASP A 185 -11.31 -0.31 -10.43
CA ASP A 185 -10.19 0.56 -10.80
C ASP A 185 -10.45 1.35 -12.09
N LYS A 186 -11.30 0.84 -12.97
CA LYS A 186 -11.76 1.55 -14.18
C LYS A 186 -12.41 2.92 -13.91
N TYR A 187 -12.86 3.17 -12.69
CA TYR A 187 -13.43 4.46 -12.27
C TYR A 187 -12.36 5.44 -11.76
N ALA A 188 -11.12 5.00 -11.59
CA ALA A 188 -10.05 5.87 -11.14
C ALA A 188 -9.73 6.94 -12.22
N PRO A 189 -9.52 8.21 -11.83
CA PRO A 189 -9.30 9.31 -12.78
C PRO A 189 -8.13 9.11 -13.74
N LYS A 190 -7.14 8.29 -13.33
CA LYS A 190 -5.91 8.00 -14.11
C LYS A 190 -5.82 6.54 -14.56
N TYR A 191 -6.95 5.85 -14.64
CA TYR A 191 -7.01 4.44 -15.06
C TYR A 191 -6.38 4.20 -16.43
N ALA A 192 -6.58 5.11 -17.37
CA ALA A 192 -6.00 5.03 -18.70
C ALA A 192 -5.42 6.38 -19.13
N SER A 193 -4.30 6.34 -19.82
CA SER A 193 -3.69 7.50 -20.43
C SER A 193 -3.18 7.16 -21.84
N THR A 194 -3.08 8.15 -22.69
CA THR A 194 -2.51 8.01 -24.03
C THR A 194 -1.32 8.94 -24.20
N LEU A 195 -0.17 8.37 -24.54
CA LEU A 195 1.01 9.13 -24.93
C LEU A 195 1.20 9.02 -26.46
N LYS A 196 1.24 10.14 -27.13
CA LYS A 196 1.65 10.21 -28.54
C LYS A 196 3.11 10.65 -28.60
N ILE A 197 3.94 9.83 -29.22
CA ILE A 197 5.37 10.12 -29.40
C ILE A 197 5.73 9.91 -30.88
N SER A 198 6.58 10.79 -31.43
CA SER A 198 7.07 10.59 -32.81
C SER A 198 8.02 9.40 -32.88
N ASN A 199 8.10 8.72 -34.04
CA ASN A 199 9.06 7.64 -34.24
C ASN A 199 10.49 8.07 -33.98
N LYS A 200 10.85 9.30 -34.35
CA LYS A 200 12.17 9.89 -34.11
C LYS A 200 12.48 10.03 -32.62
N ASP A 201 11.51 10.54 -31.83
CA ASP A 201 11.70 10.72 -30.40
C ASP A 201 11.75 9.37 -29.67
N LEU A 202 10.91 8.40 -30.09
CA LEU A 202 10.93 7.05 -29.54
C LEU A 202 12.28 6.36 -29.83
N GLU A 203 12.78 6.42 -31.07
CA GLU A 203 14.11 5.91 -31.43
C GLU A 203 15.20 6.53 -30.55
N SER A 204 15.20 7.86 -30.41
CA SER A 204 16.17 8.60 -29.60
C SER A 204 16.13 8.15 -28.12
N LYS A 205 14.94 8.03 -27.55
CA LYS A 205 14.76 7.61 -26.16
C LYS A 205 15.24 6.16 -25.95
N LEU A 206 14.87 5.26 -26.84
CA LEU A 206 15.28 3.85 -26.73
C LEU A 206 16.82 3.70 -26.86
N LYS A 207 17.44 4.40 -27.81
CA LYS A 207 18.91 4.38 -27.97
C LYS A 207 19.65 5.02 -26.79
N SER A 208 19.07 6.03 -26.14
CA SER A 208 19.68 6.61 -24.93
C SER A 208 19.62 5.70 -23.73
N THR A 209 18.64 4.80 -23.67
CA THR A 209 18.47 3.83 -22.56
C THR A 209 19.19 2.52 -22.83
N TYR A 210 19.19 2.09 -24.10
CA TYR A 210 19.76 0.80 -24.54
C TYR A 210 20.78 1.07 -25.68
N SER A 211 22.05 1.27 -25.33
CA SER A 211 23.12 1.69 -26.27
C SER A 211 23.27 0.77 -27.49
N ASP A 212 23.01 -0.52 -27.30
CA ASP A 212 23.24 -1.56 -28.30
C ASP A 212 21.99 -1.88 -29.15
N ILE A 213 20.88 -1.16 -28.92
CA ILE A 213 19.64 -1.42 -29.65
C ILE A 213 19.76 -0.94 -31.14
N ASN A 214 19.46 -1.84 -32.06
CA ASN A 214 19.46 -1.53 -33.50
C ASN A 214 18.03 -1.34 -34.01
N ILE A 215 17.51 -0.15 -33.85
CA ILE A 215 16.17 0.28 -34.31
C ILE A 215 16.25 1.51 -35.21
N THR A 216 15.27 1.70 -36.07
CA THR A 216 15.16 2.86 -36.95
C THR A 216 13.75 3.42 -36.96
N GLN A 217 13.61 4.74 -37.09
CA GLN A 217 12.31 5.43 -37.11
C GLN A 217 11.37 4.97 -38.23
N ASN A 218 11.92 4.40 -39.31
CA ASN A 218 11.13 4.05 -40.51
C ASN A 218 10.28 2.78 -40.34
N ASN A 219 10.64 1.90 -39.40
CA ASN A 219 9.97 0.60 -39.23
C ASN A 219 9.78 0.17 -37.76
N LEU A 220 9.68 1.15 -36.84
CA LEU A 220 9.52 0.87 -35.40
C LEU A 220 8.38 -0.08 -35.09
N SER A 221 7.21 0.07 -35.74
CA SER A 221 6.04 -0.77 -35.50
C SER A 221 6.28 -2.25 -35.85
N SER A 222 7.20 -2.56 -36.78
CA SER A 222 7.58 -3.92 -37.10
C SER A 222 8.70 -4.47 -36.21
N GLN A 223 9.44 -3.60 -35.56
CA GLN A 223 10.59 -3.93 -34.70
C GLN A 223 10.18 -4.12 -33.22
N ILE A 224 9.02 -3.56 -32.82
CA ILE A 224 8.52 -3.65 -31.45
C ILE A 224 7.38 -4.65 -31.40
N LYS A 225 7.52 -5.70 -30.58
CA LYS A 225 6.48 -6.72 -30.38
C LYS A 225 6.30 -6.97 -28.90
N ILE A 226 5.05 -7.10 -28.48
CA ILE A 226 4.70 -7.65 -27.17
C ILE A 226 4.87 -9.15 -27.27
N LEU A 227 5.77 -9.73 -26.47
CA LEU A 227 6.04 -11.18 -26.48
C LEU A 227 5.10 -11.92 -25.57
N ASN A 228 4.86 -11.40 -24.39
CA ASN A 228 3.95 -11.96 -23.38
C ASN A 228 3.35 -10.86 -22.50
N ARG A 229 2.42 -11.24 -21.67
CA ARG A 229 1.86 -10.43 -20.61
C ARG A 229 1.84 -11.23 -19.31
N SER A 230 1.98 -10.53 -18.19
CA SER A 230 1.77 -11.08 -16.85
C SER A 230 0.30 -11.47 -16.62
N ASP A 231 -0.01 -12.14 -15.53
CA ASP A 231 -1.39 -12.47 -15.13
C ASP A 231 -2.26 -11.21 -14.91
N GLY A 232 -1.69 -10.12 -14.43
CA GLY A 232 -2.35 -8.82 -14.29
C GLY A 232 -2.45 -8.01 -15.59
N GLY A 233 -1.80 -8.47 -16.68
CA GLY A 233 -1.84 -7.89 -18.01
C GLY A 233 -0.70 -6.92 -18.35
N SER A 234 0.27 -6.73 -17.45
CA SER A 234 1.48 -5.92 -17.71
C SER A 234 2.36 -6.53 -18.80
N VAL A 235 3.14 -5.70 -19.49
CA VAL A 235 4.04 -6.07 -20.60
C VAL A 235 5.48 -6.02 -20.13
#